data_46df06526fabcfc454e6dd0efffc010a
#
_entry.id   46df06526fabcfc454e6dd0efffc010a
#
_cell.length_a   1.000
_cell.length_b   1.000
_cell.length_c   1.000
_cell.angle_alpha   90.00
_cell.angle_beta   90.00
_cell.angle_gamma   90.00
#
_symmetry.space_group_name_H-M   'P 1'
#
loop_
_entity.id
_entity.type
_entity.pdbx_description
1 polymer ?
#
loop_
_entity_poly.entity_id
_entity_poly.type
_entity_poly.pdbx_seq_one_letter_code
_entity_poly.pdbx_strand_id
1 'polypeptide(L)'
;MLSILPVQSLNASPPDPNSFPATPTIQNSPHLPIHPISSTPASTANFVPQNVLDAANRLAATTVPPLPGLGYADRFLPAPDLRANTRLVIRLNERRVYVYQKNQVATSFPVAIGRDGWETPVGQHQVIQMLHDPIWEHPFTGERVPPGRNNPLGARWIGFWTDGTNYIGFHGTPNEETVGRPASHGCVRMYNRDVIKLFEMVKIGTPVEVIP
;
A
#
# COMPACT_ATOMS: atom_id res chain seq x y z
N MET A 1 -65.05 -6.97 -4.26
CA MET A 1 -64.55 -6.87 -2.88
C MET A 1 -63.18 -7.51 -2.87
N LEU A 2 -62.11 -6.70 -2.86
CA LEU A 2 -60.75 -7.15 -2.92
C LEU A 2 -60.16 -6.93 -1.51
N SER A 3 -59.83 -8.04 -0.82
CA SER A 3 -59.22 -8.00 0.53
C SER A 3 -57.74 -7.67 0.40
N ILE A 4 -57.34 -6.58 1.01
CA ILE A 4 -55.94 -6.18 1.17
C ILE A 4 -55.45 -6.75 2.51
N LEU A 5 -54.47 -7.66 2.48
CA LEU A 5 -53.75 -8.14 3.67
C LEU A 5 -52.62 -7.14 4.02
N PRO A 6 -52.37 -6.89 5.32
CA PRO A 6 -51.31 -5.97 5.75
C PRO A 6 -49.93 -6.59 5.56
N VAL A 7 -49.01 -5.81 5.01
CA VAL A 7 -47.61 -6.14 4.95
C VAL A 7 -47.02 -6.10 6.38
N GLN A 8 -46.56 -7.22 6.88
CA GLN A 8 -45.82 -7.27 8.13
C GLN A 8 -44.41 -6.68 7.91
N SER A 9 -44.13 -5.62 8.63
CA SER A 9 -42.82 -5.01 8.75
C SER A 9 -41.88 -5.98 9.49
N LEU A 10 -40.94 -6.57 8.77
CA LEU A 10 -39.82 -7.30 9.38
C LEU A 10 -38.83 -6.26 9.94
N ASN A 11 -38.96 -6.03 11.25
CA ASN A 11 -37.93 -5.34 12.03
C ASN A 11 -36.70 -6.28 12.13
N ALA A 12 -35.76 -6.12 11.21
CA ALA A 12 -34.42 -6.67 11.38
C ALA A 12 -33.66 -5.73 12.32
N SER A 13 -33.39 -6.19 13.53
CA SER A 13 -32.45 -5.49 14.43
C SER A 13 -31.08 -5.36 13.77
N PRO A 14 -30.35 -4.25 13.99
CA PRO A 14 -29.00 -4.13 13.47
C PRO A 14 -28.09 -5.20 14.11
N PRO A 15 -27.13 -5.76 13.36
CA PRO A 15 -26.22 -6.75 13.89
C PRO A 15 -25.38 -6.15 15.02
N ASP A 16 -25.20 -6.94 16.08
CA ASP A 16 -24.37 -6.63 17.26
C ASP A 16 -22.95 -6.28 16.82
N PRO A 17 -22.39 -5.11 17.21
CA PRO A 17 -21.04 -4.72 16.85
C PRO A 17 -19.93 -5.64 17.40
N ASN A 18 -20.26 -6.59 18.28
CA ASN A 18 -19.31 -7.54 18.87
C ASN A 18 -19.30 -8.94 18.23
N SER A 19 -20.05 -9.19 17.16
CA SER A 19 -20.09 -10.50 16.51
C SER A 19 -19.26 -10.55 15.21
N PHE A 20 -17.95 -10.38 15.33
CA PHE A 20 -17.02 -10.72 14.25
C PHE A 20 -16.22 -11.97 14.62
N PRO A 21 -16.10 -12.97 13.73
CA PRO A 21 -15.27 -14.13 13.99
C PRO A 21 -13.77 -13.76 13.99
N ALA A 22 -13.04 -14.46 14.86
CA ALA A 22 -11.65 -14.26 15.17
C ALA A 22 -10.72 -14.27 13.94
N THR A 23 -9.67 -13.45 14.06
CA THR A 23 -8.52 -13.26 13.16
C THR A 23 -7.90 -14.59 12.71
N PRO A 24 -7.55 -14.75 11.42
CA PRO A 24 -6.66 -15.83 11.02
C PRO A 24 -5.23 -15.50 11.48
N THR A 25 -4.70 -16.33 12.36
CA THR A 25 -3.32 -16.38 12.79
C THR A 25 -2.43 -16.65 11.57
N ILE A 26 -1.43 -15.81 11.36
CA ILE A 26 -0.35 -16.07 10.39
C ILE A 26 0.42 -17.30 10.86
N GLN A 27 0.18 -18.45 10.25
CA GLN A 27 1.01 -19.64 10.46
C GLN A 27 2.33 -19.48 9.71
N ASN A 28 3.42 -19.47 10.48
CA ASN A 28 4.78 -19.57 9.98
C ASN A 28 4.95 -20.86 9.15
N SER A 29 5.44 -20.71 7.94
CA SER A 29 5.84 -21.84 7.09
C SER A 29 6.94 -22.65 7.77
N PRO A 30 6.93 -24.00 7.63
CA PRO A 30 7.94 -24.85 8.25
C PRO A 30 9.31 -24.67 7.60
N HIS A 31 10.33 -24.54 8.45
CA HIS A 31 11.76 -24.58 8.11
C HIS A 31 12.10 -25.89 7.36
N LEU A 32 12.68 -25.75 6.18
CA LEU A 32 13.38 -26.85 5.51
C LEU A 32 14.68 -27.12 6.26
N PRO A 33 15.07 -28.39 6.46
CA PRO A 33 16.29 -28.76 7.18
C PRO A 33 17.53 -28.43 6.33
N ILE A 34 18.46 -27.69 6.95
CA ILE A 34 19.79 -27.42 6.37
C ILE A 34 20.67 -28.64 6.64
N HIS A 35 21.09 -29.32 5.60
CA HIS A 35 22.11 -30.37 5.70
C HIS A 35 23.49 -29.74 5.92
N PRO A 36 24.31 -30.24 6.85
CA PRO A 36 25.68 -29.76 7.04
C PRO A 36 26.57 -30.25 5.91
N ILE A 37 27.19 -29.30 5.20
CA ILE A 37 28.24 -29.62 4.23
C ILE A 37 29.54 -29.78 5.01
N SER A 38 30.05 -31.02 5.03
CA SER A 38 31.35 -31.37 5.58
C SER A 38 32.46 -30.75 4.73
N SER A 39 33.21 -29.78 5.27
CA SER A 39 34.36 -29.18 4.61
C SER A 39 35.66 -29.84 5.15
N THR A 40 36.28 -30.66 4.32
CA THR A 40 37.64 -31.10 4.47
C THR A 40 38.57 -30.01 3.91
N PRO A 41 39.59 -29.53 4.65
CA PRO A 41 40.54 -28.56 4.11
C PRO A 41 41.59 -29.26 3.25
N ALA A 42 41.55 -29.05 1.95
CA ALA A 42 42.68 -29.37 1.09
C ALA A 42 43.65 -28.19 1.08
N SER A 43 44.84 -28.41 1.66
CA SER A 43 45.98 -27.51 1.57
C SER A 43 46.48 -27.46 0.12
N THR A 44 46.31 -26.33 -0.56
CA THR A 44 47.04 -26.04 -1.80
C THR A 44 47.80 -24.73 -1.64
N ALA A 45 49.12 -24.84 -1.70
CA ALA A 45 50.02 -23.72 -1.74
C ALA A 45 49.67 -22.81 -2.93
N ASN A 46 49.34 -21.55 -2.66
CA ASN A 46 49.06 -20.56 -3.68
C ASN A 46 50.34 -20.17 -4.45
N PHE A 47 50.54 -20.78 -5.60
CA PHE A 47 51.47 -20.27 -6.61
C PHE A 47 50.80 -19.11 -7.34
N VAL A 48 51.22 -17.88 -7.02
CA VAL A 48 50.76 -16.67 -7.74
C VAL A 48 51.67 -16.51 -8.95
N PRO A 49 51.17 -16.60 -10.19
CA PRO A 49 51.99 -16.37 -11.41
C PRO A 49 52.52 -14.92 -11.42
N GLN A 50 53.80 -14.75 -11.84
CA GLN A 50 54.50 -13.47 -11.88
C GLN A 50 53.76 -12.38 -12.73
N ASN A 51 53.02 -12.84 -13.72
CA ASN A 51 52.20 -11.92 -14.58
C ASN A 51 51.06 -11.21 -13.84
N VAL A 52 50.58 -11.74 -12.72
CA VAL A 52 49.55 -11.09 -11.90
C VAL A 52 50.13 -9.94 -11.07
N LEU A 53 51.37 -10.10 -10.61
CA LEU A 53 52.10 -9.03 -9.88
C LEU A 53 52.44 -7.83 -10.81
N ASP A 54 52.76 -8.11 -12.08
CA ASP A 54 53.04 -7.07 -13.07
C ASP A 54 51.75 -6.32 -13.52
N ALA A 55 50.60 -6.99 -13.49
CA ALA A 55 49.29 -6.37 -13.74
C ALA A 55 48.88 -5.44 -12.58
N ALA A 56 49.14 -5.85 -11.35
CA ALA A 56 48.85 -5.03 -10.17
C ALA A 56 49.70 -3.76 -10.10
N ASN A 57 50.98 -3.84 -10.49
CA ASN A 57 51.86 -2.69 -10.55
C ASN A 57 51.51 -1.71 -11.68
N ARG A 58 50.92 -2.17 -12.77
CA ARG A 58 50.41 -1.29 -13.84
C ARG A 58 49.14 -0.54 -13.47
N LEU A 59 48.32 -1.11 -12.60
CA LEU A 59 47.09 -0.45 -12.08
C LEU A 59 47.43 0.63 -11.03
N ALA A 60 48.56 0.54 -10.35
CA ALA A 60 49.00 1.53 -9.37
C ALA A 60 49.49 2.85 -10.01
N ALA A 61 49.74 2.88 -11.34
CA ALA A 61 50.15 4.06 -12.07
C ALA A 61 49.00 4.87 -12.69
N THR A 62 47.73 4.43 -12.44
CA THR A 62 46.57 5.23 -12.87
C THR A 62 46.46 6.40 -11.90
N THR A 63 46.81 7.59 -12.37
CA THR A 63 46.54 8.84 -11.65
C THR A 63 45.08 8.92 -11.31
N VAL A 64 44.76 8.75 -10.01
CA VAL A 64 43.40 9.01 -9.50
C VAL A 64 43.08 10.45 -9.88
N PRO A 65 42.02 10.72 -10.65
CA PRO A 65 41.67 12.09 -10.98
C PRO A 65 41.45 12.85 -9.66
N PRO A 66 41.85 14.12 -9.56
CA PRO A 66 41.65 14.92 -8.37
C PRO A 66 40.17 14.90 -8.01
N LEU A 67 39.87 14.62 -6.73
CA LEU A 67 38.50 14.69 -6.22
C LEU A 67 37.92 16.07 -6.60
N PRO A 68 36.69 16.14 -7.12
CA PRO A 68 36.02 17.39 -7.38
C PRO A 68 36.00 18.22 -6.09
N GLY A 69 36.34 19.50 -6.18
CA GLY A 69 36.37 20.41 -5.05
C GLY A 69 35.00 20.40 -4.32
N LEU A 70 35.00 20.72 -3.04
CA LEU A 70 33.82 20.72 -2.13
C LEU A 70 32.60 21.53 -2.66
N GLY A 71 32.75 22.33 -3.74
CA GLY A 71 31.63 23.05 -4.38
C GLY A 71 30.67 22.20 -5.22
N TYR A 72 30.92 20.88 -5.32
CA TYR A 72 30.01 19.95 -6.03
C TYR A 72 29.17 19.09 -5.09
N ALA A 73 29.17 19.38 -3.79
CA ALA A 73 28.41 18.62 -2.79
C ALA A 73 26.90 18.56 -3.12
N ASP A 74 26.36 19.60 -3.73
CA ASP A 74 24.95 19.69 -4.12
C ASP A 74 24.53 18.62 -5.12
N ARG A 75 25.48 18.05 -5.89
CA ARG A 75 25.20 16.96 -6.84
C ARG A 75 25.03 15.60 -6.18
N PHE A 76 25.46 15.48 -4.92
CA PHE A 76 25.37 14.24 -4.14
C PHE A 76 24.24 14.28 -3.08
N LEU A 77 23.54 15.41 -2.96
CA LEU A 77 22.36 15.45 -2.13
C LEU A 77 21.28 14.57 -2.75
N PRO A 78 20.67 13.66 -1.96
CA PRO A 78 19.55 12.87 -2.45
C PRO A 78 18.46 13.83 -2.93
N ALA A 79 17.84 13.49 -4.07
CA ALA A 79 16.71 14.27 -4.57
C ALA A 79 15.69 14.48 -3.45
N PRO A 80 15.11 15.68 -3.29
CA PRO A 80 14.16 15.95 -2.24
C PRO A 80 13.00 14.94 -2.33
N ASP A 81 12.71 14.27 -1.20
CA ASP A 81 11.56 13.37 -1.12
C ASP A 81 10.27 14.20 -1.23
N LEU A 82 9.72 14.24 -2.44
CA LEU A 82 8.47 14.97 -2.74
C LEU A 82 7.29 14.47 -1.91
N ARG A 83 7.39 13.26 -1.34
CA ARG A 83 6.38 12.67 -0.47
C ARG A 83 6.47 13.22 0.96
N ALA A 84 7.59 13.83 1.35
CA ALA A 84 7.84 14.30 2.72
C ALA A 84 6.80 15.34 3.20
N ASN A 85 6.23 16.14 2.29
CA ASN A 85 5.27 17.20 2.58
C ASN A 85 3.90 16.93 1.96
N THR A 86 3.58 15.65 1.71
CA THR A 86 2.27 15.26 1.17
C THR A 86 1.29 15.02 2.31
N ARG A 87 0.06 15.51 2.18
CA ARG A 87 -1.10 15.13 2.99
C ARG A 87 -2.31 14.91 2.10
N LEU A 88 -3.21 14.04 2.54
CA LEU A 88 -4.44 13.72 1.84
C LEU A 88 -5.64 14.30 2.60
N VAL A 89 -6.60 14.86 1.86
CA VAL A 89 -7.89 15.28 2.41
C VAL A 89 -8.99 14.62 1.60
N ILE A 90 -9.78 13.75 2.23
CA ILE A 90 -10.98 13.15 1.62
C ILE A 90 -12.17 14.04 2.01
N ARG A 91 -12.87 14.57 1.02
CA ARG A 91 -14.14 15.27 1.20
C ARG A 91 -15.27 14.35 0.76
N LEU A 92 -16.00 13.83 1.75
CA LEU A 92 -17.03 12.81 1.50
C LEU A 92 -18.17 13.36 0.64
N ASN A 93 -18.64 14.58 0.92
CA ASN A 93 -19.71 15.22 0.16
C ASN A 93 -19.33 15.45 -1.32
N GLU A 94 -18.05 15.70 -1.59
CA GLU A 94 -17.53 15.89 -2.95
C GLU A 94 -17.14 14.57 -3.62
N ARG A 95 -17.01 13.48 -2.83
CA ARG A 95 -16.50 12.17 -3.27
C ARG A 95 -15.17 12.30 -3.99
N ARG A 96 -14.28 13.06 -3.36
CA ARG A 96 -12.95 13.34 -3.89
C ARG A 96 -11.88 13.24 -2.80
N VAL A 97 -10.70 12.77 -3.19
CA VAL A 97 -9.48 12.92 -2.41
C VAL A 97 -8.63 14.02 -3.04
N TYR A 98 -8.17 14.94 -2.22
CA TYR A 98 -7.25 16.02 -2.58
C TYR A 98 -5.86 15.69 -2.04
N VAL A 99 -4.87 15.77 -2.91
CA VAL A 99 -3.46 15.61 -2.57
C VAL A 99 -2.84 16.98 -2.41
N TYR A 100 -2.41 17.29 -1.22
CA TYR A 100 -1.72 18.54 -0.93
C TYR A 100 -0.21 18.30 -0.87
N GLN A 101 0.55 19.21 -1.46
CA GLN A 101 1.99 19.32 -1.33
C GLN A 101 2.33 20.74 -0.93
N LYS A 102 3.11 20.92 0.15
CA LYS A 102 3.46 22.25 0.69
C LYS A 102 2.24 23.18 0.85
N ASN A 103 1.13 22.67 1.40
CA ASN A 103 -0.14 23.38 1.61
C ASN A 103 -0.90 23.82 0.34
N GLN A 104 -0.48 23.42 -0.84
CA GLN A 104 -1.21 23.65 -2.10
C GLN A 104 -1.78 22.34 -2.61
N VAL A 105 -2.95 22.40 -3.25
CA VAL A 105 -3.54 21.24 -3.94
C VAL A 105 -2.70 20.94 -5.17
N ALA A 106 -1.98 19.81 -5.14
CA ALA A 106 -1.21 19.33 -6.28
C ALA A 106 -2.09 18.62 -7.30
N THR A 107 -3.05 17.82 -6.81
CA THR A 107 -4.01 17.10 -7.66
C THR A 107 -5.21 16.63 -6.84
N SER A 108 -6.23 16.11 -7.51
CA SER A 108 -7.36 15.45 -6.86
C SER A 108 -7.90 14.32 -7.72
N PHE A 109 -8.51 13.31 -7.07
CA PHE A 109 -9.07 12.15 -7.73
C PHE A 109 -10.51 11.91 -7.27
N PRO A 110 -11.43 11.50 -8.17
CA PRO A 110 -12.75 11.03 -7.77
C PRO A 110 -12.64 9.70 -7.02
N VAL A 111 -13.51 9.51 -6.03
CA VAL A 111 -13.52 8.29 -5.20
C VAL A 111 -14.93 7.80 -4.95
N ALA A 112 -15.11 6.48 -4.79
CA ALA A 112 -16.27 5.95 -4.10
C ALA A 112 -15.98 5.90 -2.60
N ILE A 113 -17.00 6.17 -1.80
CA ILE A 113 -16.94 6.18 -0.34
C ILE A 113 -17.89 5.15 0.25
N GLY A 114 -17.87 4.99 1.57
CA GLY A 114 -18.83 4.17 2.29
C GLY A 114 -20.25 4.58 2.02
N ARG A 115 -21.15 3.59 1.91
CA ARG A 115 -22.60 3.79 1.83
C ARG A 115 -23.20 3.93 3.22
N ASP A 116 -24.48 4.30 3.30
CA ASP A 116 -25.22 4.40 4.56
C ASP A 116 -25.10 3.10 5.40
N GLY A 117 -24.75 3.26 6.68
CA GLY A 117 -24.47 2.16 7.59
C GLY A 117 -23.08 1.53 7.45
N TRP A 118 -22.25 2.05 6.52
CA TRP A 118 -20.87 1.61 6.28
C TRP A 118 -20.00 2.82 5.95
N GLU A 119 -20.09 3.86 6.76
CA GLU A 119 -19.46 5.13 6.52
C GLU A 119 -17.94 5.01 6.52
N THR A 120 -17.29 5.80 5.68
CA THR A 120 -15.84 6.01 5.77
C THR A 120 -15.54 6.81 7.03
N PRO A 121 -14.68 6.33 7.97
CA PRO A 121 -14.41 6.98 9.24
C PRO A 121 -13.88 8.41 9.06
N VAL A 122 -14.59 9.38 9.61
CA VAL A 122 -14.15 10.79 9.64
C VAL A 122 -13.06 11.00 10.69
N GLY A 123 -12.21 11.99 10.49
CA GLY A 123 -11.16 12.35 11.44
C GLY A 123 -9.76 12.40 10.84
N GLN A 124 -8.78 12.43 11.74
CA GLN A 124 -7.36 12.48 11.39
C GLN A 124 -6.76 11.08 11.47
N HIS A 125 -6.16 10.65 10.38
CA HIS A 125 -5.55 9.35 10.19
C HIS A 125 -4.16 9.51 9.56
N GLN A 126 -3.48 8.42 9.33
CA GLN A 126 -2.24 8.37 8.56
C GLN A 126 -2.16 7.07 7.76
N VAL A 127 -1.39 7.07 6.68
CA VAL A 127 -1.10 5.84 5.93
C VAL A 127 -0.35 4.88 6.84
N ILE A 128 -0.92 3.69 7.06
CA ILE A 128 -0.38 2.64 7.93
C ILE A 128 0.08 1.41 7.15
N GLN A 129 -0.40 1.23 5.92
CA GLN A 129 -0.06 0.07 5.11
C GLN A 129 -0.08 0.44 3.62
N MET A 130 0.87 -0.12 2.85
CA MET A 130 0.93 0.05 1.40
C MET A 130 1.29 -1.27 0.73
N LEU A 131 0.48 -1.72 -0.24
CA LEU A 131 0.71 -2.97 -0.96
C LEU A 131 0.59 -2.77 -2.46
N HIS A 132 1.57 -3.29 -3.20
CA HIS A 132 1.47 -3.53 -4.64
C HIS A 132 0.72 -4.82 -4.90
N ASP A 133 -0.15 -4.83 -5.89
CA ASP A 133 -0.85 -6.02 -6.36
C ASP A 133 -1.37 -6.90 -5.20
N PRO A 134 -2.26 -6.34 -4.33
CA PRO A 134 -2.69 -7.01 -3.12
C PRO A 134 -3.49 -8.27 -3.43
N ILE A 135 -3.38 -9.28 -2.57
CA ILE A 135 -4.32 -10.40 -2.53
C ILE A 135 -5.55 -9.93 -1.74
N TRP A 136 -6.73 -10.14 -2.29
CA TRP A 136 -7.97 -9.90 -1.55
C TRP A 136 -8.44 -11.19 -0.90
N GLU A 137 -8.91 -11.11 0.33
CA GLU A 137 -9.52 -12.21 1.05
C GLU A 137 -10.96 -11.84 1.39
N HIS A 138 -11.89 -12.73 1.05
CA HIS A 138 -13.31 -12.50 1.31
C HIS A 138 -13.58 -12.56 2.82
N PRO A 139 -14.19 -11.51 3.44
CA PRO A 139 -14.26 -11.39 4.90
C PRO A 139 -15.12 -12.47 5.57
N PHE A 140 -16.02 -13.12 4.83
CA PHE A 140 -16.92 -14.15 5.42
C PHE A 140 -16.54 -15.57 5.01
N THR A 141 -15.99 -15.78 3.83
CA THR A 141 -15.70 -17.12 3.31
C THR A 141 -14.24 -17.50 3.40
N GLY A 142 -13.33 -16.51 3.58
CA GLY A 142 -11.90 -16.71 3.53
C GLY A 142 -11.37 -17.02 2.12
N GLU A 143 -12.20 -16.95 1.08
CA GLU A 143 -11.78 -17.14 -0.30
C GLU A 143 -10.75 -16.06 -0.68
N ARG A 144 -9.65 -16.49 -1.29
CA ARG A 144 -8.55 -15.59 -1.69
C ARG A 144 -8.56 -15.36 -3.19
N VAL A 145 -8.64 -14.10 -3.59
CA VAL A 145 -8.53 -13.67 -4.98
C VAL A 145 -7.14 -13.12 -5.23
N PRO A 146 -6.34 -13.74 -6.11
CA PRO A 146 -5.00 -13.28 -6.43
C PRO A 146 -5.02 -11.93 -7.16
N PRO A 147 -3.87 -11.24 -7.28
CA PRO A 147 -3.76 -10.04 -8.08
C PRO A 147 -4.25 -10.25 -9.51
N GLY A 148 -4.92 -9.25 -10.07
CA GLY A 148 -5.42 -9.32 -11.43
C GLY A 148 -6.70 -8.51 -11.67
N ARG A 149 -7.26 -8.64 -12.86
CA ARG A 149 -8.43 -7.85 -13.32
C ARG A 149 -9.67 -8.01 -12.43
N ASN A 150 -9.84 -9.19 -11.85
CA ASN A 150 -11.03 -9.52 -11.06
C ASN A 150 -10.82 -9.28 -9.55
N ASN A 151 -9.63 -8.82 -9.14
CA ASN A 151 -9.35 -8.56 -7.73
C ASN A 151 -10.12 -7.31 -7.26
N PRO A 152 -10.97 -7.41 -6.24
CA PRO A 152 -11.76 -6.28 -5.73
C PRO A 152 -10.92 -5.08 -5.25
N LEU A 153 -9.68 -5.31 -4.80
CA LEU A 153 -8.76 -4.25 -4.36
C LEU A 153 -7.99 -3.60 -5.51
N GLY A 154 -8.09 -4.15 -6.72
CA GLY A 154 -7.38 -3.62 -7.88
C GLY A 154 -5.86 -3.67 -7.74
N ALA A 155 -5.18 -2.67 -8.33
CA ALA A 155 -3.73 -2.69 -8.49
C ALA A 155 -2.92 -2.27 -7.25
N ARG A 156 -3.53 -1.52 -6.31
CA ARG A 156 -2.83 -0.97 -5.12
C ARG A 156 -3.77 -0.94 -3.94
N TRP A 157 -3.17 -1.06 -2.75
CA TRP A 157 -3.80 -0.83 -1.46
C TRP A 157 -3.01 0.20 -0.66
N ILE A 158 -3.70 1.18 -0.06
CA ILE A 158 -3.13 2.20 0.83
C ILE A 158 -4.05 2.28 2.05
N GLY A 159 -3.74 1.50 3.10
CA GLY A 159 -4.51 1.48 4.34
C GLY A 159 -4.24 2.71 5.20
N PHE A 160 -5.28 3.32 5.77
CA PHE A 160 -5.13 4.50 6.64
C PHE A 160 -5.91 4.42 7.96
N TRP A 161 -6.77 3.42 8.12
CA TRP A 161 -7.53 3.23 9.34
C TRP A 161 -7.65 1.75 9.68
N THR A 162 -7.71 1.43 10.98
CA THR A 162 -8.00 0.08 11.49
C THR A 162 -8.58 0.18 12.89
N ASP A 163 -9.47 -0.76 13.23
CA ASP A 163 -9.93 -1.04 14.60
C ASP A 163 -9.21 -2.24 15.24
N GLY A 164 -8.17 -2.76 14.56
CA GLY A 164 -7.42 -3.95 14.95
C GLY A 164 -7.87 -5.22 14.22
N THR A 165 -9.08 -5.24 13.70
CA THR A 165 -9.66 -6.37 12.94
C THR A 165 -9.93 -5.97 11.50
N ASN A 166 -10.57 -4.83 11.31
CA ASN A 166 -10.92 -4.30 10.01
C ASN A 166 -9.91 -3.24 9.56
N TYR A 167 -9.75 -3.12 8.26
CA TYR A 167 -8.91 -2.11 7.64
C TYR A 167 -9.70 -1.29 6.63
N ILE A 168 -9.50 0.02 6.64
CA ILE A 168 -10.03 0.92 5.63
C ILE A 168 -8.87 1.63 4.94
N GLY A 169 -8.96 1.74 3.61
CA GLY A 169 -7.91 2.31 2.79
C GLY A 169 -8.39 2.70 1.40
N PHE A 170 -7.51 3.34 0.65
CA PHE A 170 -7.69 3.56 -0.78
C PHE A 170 -7.29 2.29 -1.53
N HIS A 171 -8.06 1.94 -2.54
CA HIS A 171 -7.74 0.82 -3.42
C HIS A 171 -8.33 1.00 -4.82
N GLY A 172 -7.80 0.27 -5.78
CA GLY A 172 -8.38 0.20 -7.11
C GLY A 172 -9.69 -0.59 -7.14
N THR A 173 -10.33 -0.66 -8.29
CA THR A 173 -11.55 -1.47 -8.44
C THR A 173 -11.70 -1.96 -9.88
N PRO A 174 -12.21 -3.19 -10.10
CA PRO A 174 -12.70 -3.63 -11.40
C PRO A 174 -14.04 -2.97 -11.79
N ASN A 175 -14.82 -2.48 -10.80
CA ASN A 175 -16.14 -1.87 -10.98
C ASN A 175 -16.01 -0.35 -11.01
N GLU A 176 -15.50 0.17 -12.13
CA GLU A 176 -15.19 1.58 -12.30
C GLU A 176 -16.44 2.50 -12.22
N GLU A 177 -17.63 1.99 -12.53
CA GLU A 177 -18.91 2.72 -12.43
C GLU A 177 -19.31 3.08 -10.99
N THR A 178 -18.66 2.48 -9.99
CA THR A 178 -18.91 2.81 -8.58
C THR A 178 -18.15 4.06 -8.13
N VAL A 179 -17.10 4.48 -8.86
CA VAL A 179 -16.30 5.66 -8.51
C VAL A 179 -17.17 6.92 -8.62
N GLY A 180 -17.12 7.76 -7.59
CA GLY A 180 -17.99 8.94 -7.46
C GLY A 180 -19.31 8.66 -6.74
N ARG A 181 -19.53 7.45 -6.19
CA ARG A 181 -20.77 7.05 -5.52
C ARG A 181 -20.53 6.57 -4.09
N PRO A 182 -21.53 6.63 -3.19
CA PRO A 182 -21.50 5.94 -1.92
C PRO A 182 -21.83 4.46 -2.15
N ALA A 183 -20.81 3.62 -2.38
CA ALA A 183 -21.00 2.25 -2.85
C ALA A 183 -20.12 1.21 -2.15
N SER A 184 -19.28 1.60 -1.19
CA SER A 184 -18.38 0.68 -0.49
C SER A 184 -18.86 0.31 0.91
N HIS A 185 -18.11 -0.55 1.60
CA HIS A 185 -18.26 -0.87 3.01
C HIS A 185 -17.23 -0.09 3.87
N GLY A 186 -17.05 1.21 3.54
CA GLY A 186 -16.14 2.10 4.26
C GLY A 186 -14.83 2.41 3.51
N CYS A 187 -14.32 1.48 2.69
CA CYS A 187 -13.13 1.72 1.89
C CYS A 187 -13.34 2.79 0.80
N VAL A 188 -12.25 3.40 0.37
CA VAL A 188 -12.22 4.47 -0.64
C VAL A 188 -11.77 3.87 -1.98
N ARG A 189 -12.74 3.62 -2.89
CA ARG A 189 -12.46 3.04 -4.21
C ARG A 189 -12.03 4.10 -5.19
N MET A 190 -11.03 3.78 -6.01
CA MET A 190 -10.48 4.64 -7.05
C MET A 190 -10.39 3.89 -8.38
N TYR A 191 -10.31 4.62 -9.47
CA TYR A 191 -9.82 4.02 -10.72
C TYR A 191 -8.43 3.43 -10.50
N ASN A 192 -8.13 2.28 -11.12
CA ASN A 192 -6.80 1.66 -10.97
C ASN A 192 -5.67 2.60 -11.40
N ARG A 193 -5.85 3.36 -12.49
CA ARG A 193 -4.87 4.37 -12.95
C ARG A 193 -4.62 5.49 -11.91
N ASP A 194 -5.63 5.83 -11.11
CA ASP A 194 -5.55 6.92 -10.15
C ASP A 194 -4.94 6.45 -8.82
N VAL A 195 -5.29 5.25 -8.34
CA VAL A 195 -4.67 4.71 -7.14
C VAL A 195 -3.18 4.40 -7.34
N ILE A 196 -2.77 4.01 -8.55
CA ILE A 196 -1.36 3.86 -8.89
C ILE A 196 -0.63 5.21 -8.76
N LYS A 197 -1.19 6.31 -9.30
CA LYS A 197 -0.62 7.65 -9.14
C LYS A 197 -0.57 8.10 -7.69
N LEU A 198 -1.67 7.88 -6.93
CA LEU A 198 -1.73 8.23 -5.52
C LEU A 198 -0.67 7.48 -4.72
N PHE A 199 -0.47 6.19 -5.02
CA PHE A 199 0.53 5.34 -4.37
C PHE A 199 1.95 5.89 -4.50
N GLU A 200 2.30 6.46 -5.66
CA GLU A 200 3.61 7.08 -5.89
C GLU A 200 3.78 8.43 -5.16
N MET A 201 2.69 9.06 -4.73
CA MET A 201 2.69 10.38 -4.09
C MET A 201 2.73 10.31 -2.57
N VAL A 202 2.49 9.13 -1.97
CA VAL A 202 2.38 8.93 -0.52
C VAL A 202 3.42 7.94 -0.01
N LYS A 203 3.57 7.89 1.32
CA LYS A 203 4.38 6.92 2.05
C LYS A 203 3.71 6.58 3.38
N ILE A 204 4.21 5.53 4.06
CA ILE A 204 3.79 5.25 5.43
C ILE A 204 3.99 6.51 6.29
N GLY A 205 2.99 6.83 7.11
CA GLY A 205 2.93 8.05 7.93
C GLY A 205 2.41 9.28 7.20
N THR A 206 2.10 9.23 5.88
CA THR A 206 1.42 10.36 5.20
C THR A 206 0.09 10.66 5.89
N PRO A 207 -0.15 11.93 6.34
CA PRO A 207 -1.40 12.32 6.97
C PRO A 207 -2.60 12.16 6.03
N VAL A 208 -3.70 11.64 6.56
CA VAL A 208 -4.99 11.48 5.87
C VAL A 208 -6.08 12.09 6.73
N GLU A 209 -6.73 13.13 6.24
CA GLU A 209 -7.86 13.77 6.86
C GLU A 209 -9.14 13.37 6.12
N VAL A 210 -10.16 12.93 6.85
CA VAL A 210 -11.48 12.61 6.31
C VAL A 210 -12.49 13.58 6.90
N ILE A 211 -13.11 14.37 6.04
CA ILE A 211 -14.13 15.36 6.40
C ILE A 211 -15.41 15.13 5.60
N PRO A 212 -16.57 15.52 6.12
CA PRO A 212 -17.87 15.44 5.45
C PRO A 212 -17.92 16.01 4.05
#